data_2ad2307a5858a2fc793eabb50984d2b1
#
_entry.id   2ad2307a5858a2fc793eabb50984d2b1
#
_cell.length_a   1.000
_cell.length_b   1.000
_cell.length_c   1.000
_cell.angle_alpha   90.00
_cell.angle_beta   90.00
_cell.angle_gamma   90.00
#
_symmetry.space_group_name_H-M   'P 1'
#
loop_
_entity.id
_entity.type
_entity.pdbx_description
1 polymer ?
#
loop_
_entity_poly.entity_id
_entity_poly.type
_entity_poly.pdbx_seq_one_letter_code
_entity_poly.pdbx_strand_id
1 'polypeptide(L)'
;MESGLVEVGGKHFDIACVIVVTEDGEEFVSYSAGYFVPDWIIKEIKEKNTEFGHITQRLSGDTDKDPIKYFSGDIVKREELLSQAILIALTQLFNKDKYIQQ
;
A
#
# COMPACT_ATOMS: atom_id res chain seq x y z
N MET A 1 3.36 -9.84 -0.09
CA MET A 1 2.94 -8.43 0.02
C MET A 1 2.31 -8.01 -1.29
N GLU A 2 1.14 -7.43 -1.21
CA GLU A 2 0.44 -6.94 -2.39
C GLU A 2 -0.09 -5.53 -2.13
N SER A 3 -0.13 -4.72 -3.17
CA SER A 3 -0.76 -3.41 -3.09
C SER A 3 -1.90 -3.32 -4.09
N GLY A 4 -2.90 -2.51 -3.79
CA GLY A 4 -4.06 -2.35 -4.63
C GLY A 4 -4.90 -1.15 -4.23
N LEU A 5 -5.91 -0.90 -5.04
CA LEU A 5 -6.88 0.16 -4.79
C LEU A 5 -8.04 -0.37 -3.97
N VAL A 6 -8.39 0.35 -2.92
CA VAL A 6 -9.49 0.02 -2.02
C VAL A 6 -10.45 1.20 -1.98
N GLU A 7 -11.74 0.93 -2.08
CA GLU A 7 -12.77 1.95 -1.99
C GLU A 7 -13.34 2.01 -0.58
N VAL A 8 -13.32 3.20 0.02
CA VAL A 8 -13.89 3.46 1.34
C VAL A 8 -14.68 4.76 1.27
N GLY A 9 -15.97 4.70 1.60
CA GLY A 9 -16.82 5.89 1.60
C GLY A 9 -16.89 6.61 0.25
N GLY A 10 -16.86 5.88 -0.84
CA GLY A 10 -16.89 6.42 -2.20
C GLY A 10 -15.57 6.97 -2.69
N LYS A 11 -14.50 6.85 -1.92
CA LYS A 11 -13.16 7.32 -2.28
C LYS A 11 -12.20 6.16 -2.40
N HIS A 12 -11.20 6.31 -3.27
CA HIS A 12 -10.21 5.24 -3.51
C HIS A 12 -8.89 5.56 -2.82
N PHE A 13 -8.27 4.51 -2.30
CA PHE A 13 -6.97 4.58 -1.62
C PHE A 13 -6.05 3.49 -2.14
N ASP A 14 -4.77 3.83 -2.29
CA ASP A 14 -3.72 2.85 -2.56
C ASP A 14 -3.21 2.32 -1.21
N ILE A 15 -3.40 1.03 -0.98
CA ILE A 15 -3.05 0.37 0.29
C ILE A 15 -2.28 -0.90 -0.02
N ALA A 16 -1.18 -1.12 0.69
CA ALA A 16 -0.44 -2.37 0.62
C ALA A 16 -0.85 -3.29 1.78
N CYS A 17 -1.02 -4.57 1.49
CA CYS A 17 -1.27 -5.61 2.48
C CYS A 17 0.01 -6.40 2.70
N VAL A 18 0.39 -6.59 3.96
CA VAL A 18 1.57 -7.38 4.36
C VAL A 18 1.09 -8.55 5.19
N ILE A 19 1.51 -9.75 4.80
CA ILE A 19 1.23 -10.96 5.56
C ILE A 19 2.56 -11.63 5.91
N VAL A 20 2.78 -11.86 7.21
CA VAL A 20 3.94 -12.60 7.70
C VAL A 20 3.43 -14.00 8.08
N VAL A 21 4.03 -15.02 7.49
CA VAL A 21 3.67 -16.41 7.75
C VAL A 21 4.82 -17.11 8.43
N THR A 22 4.55 -17.76 9.56
CA THR A 22 5.55 -18.56 10.27
C THR A 22 5.63 -19.97 9.69
N GLU A 23 6.67 -20.70 10.07
CA GLU A 23 6.82 -22.10 9.66
C GLU A 23 5.64 -22.97 10.13
N ASP A 24 5.04 -22.60 11.27
CA ASP A 24 3.87 -23.30 11.82
C ASP A 24 2.57 -22.96 11.12
N GLY A 25 2.61 -22.04 10.15
CA GLY A 25 1.41 -21.62 9.42
C GLY A 25 0.62 -20.51 10.08
N GLU A 26 1.13 -19.90 11.15
CA GLU A 26 0.49 -18.72 11.74
C GLU A 26 0.65 -17.52 10.84
N GLU A 27 -0.39 -16.71 10.74
CA GLU A 27 -0.39 -15.51 9.89
C GLU A 27 -0.58 -14.25 10.73
N PHE A 28 0.21 -13.23 10.40
CA PHE A 28 0.10 -11.91 11.00
C PHE A 28 -0.05 -10.89 9.86
N VAL A 29 -1.06 -10.05 9.95
CA VAL A 29 -1.48 -9.20 8.84
C VAL A 29 -1.38 -7.73 9.23
N SER A 30 -0.95 -6.92 8.28
CA SER A 30 -0.90 -5.48 8.42
C SER A 30 -1.24 -4.82 7.08
N TYR A 31 -1.78 -3.62 7.15
CA TYR A 31 -2.00 -2.76 5.98
C TYR A 31 -1.15 -1.50 6.13
N SER A 32 -0.65 -1.01 5.00
CA SER A 32 0.01 0.29 4.99
C SER A 32 -1.03 1.40 5.22
N ALA A 33 -0.56 2.60 5.55
CA ALA A 33 -1.40 3.77 5.51
C ALA A 33 -1.97 3.94 4.10
N GLY A 34 -3.25 4.27 4.01
CA GLY A 34 -3.91 4.49 2.73
C GLY A 34 -3.53 5.84 2.14
N TYR A 35 -3.22 5.86 0.84
CA TYR A 35 -2.94 7.10 0.12
C TYR A 35 -4.08 7.39 -0.83
N PHE A 36 -4.68 8.58 -0.70
CA PHE A 36 -5.84 8.96 -1.49
C PHE A 36 -5.50 9.03 -2.98
N VAL A 37 -6.35 8.43 -3.80
CA VAL A 37 -6.20 8.45 -5.26
C VAL A 37 -7.35 9.28 -5.86
N PRO A 38 -7.04 10.38 -6.56
CA PRO A 38 -8.08 11.22 -7.16
C PRO A 38 -8.94 10.47 -8.17
N ASP A 39 -10.20 10.87 -8.29
CA ASP A 39 -11.14 10.22 -9.20
C ASP A 39 -10.68 10.23 -10.66
N TRP A 40 -10.01 11.30 -11.11
CA TRP A 40 -9.54 11.37 -12.48
C TRP A 40 -8.45 10.33 -12.79
N ILE A 41 -7.65 9.94 -11.79
CA ILE A 41 -6.69 8.84 -11.91
C ILE A 41 -7.43 7.50 -12.02
N ILE A 42 -8.45 7.29 -11.18
CA ILE A 42 -9.25 6.07 -11.22
C ILE A 42 -9.91 5.91 -12.58
N LYS A 43 -10.45 6.99 -13.11
CA LYS A 43 -11.08 7.00 -14.43
C LYS A 43 -10.08 6.61 -15.53
N GLU A 44 -8.88 7.19 -15.49
CA GLU A 44 -7.83 6.89 -16.47
C GLU A 44 -7.36 5.44 -16.37
N ILE A 45 -7.21 4.91 -15.16
CA ILE A 45 -6.84 3.49 -14.95
C ILE A 45 -7.87 2.58 -15.63
N LYS A 46 -9.16 2.85 -15.42
CA LYS A 46 -10.24 2.03 -15.98
C LYS A 46 -10.35 2.17 -17.50
N GLU A 47 -10.29 3.38 -18.02
CA GLU A 47 -10.46 3.65 -19.44
C GLU A 47 -9.31 3.14 -20.29
N LYS A 48 -8.08 3.26 -19.80
CA LYS A 48 -6.86 2.88 -20.53
C LYS A 48 -6.29 1.55 -20.12
N ASN A 49 -6.92 0.86 -19.17
CA ASN A 49 -6.45 -0.42 -18.63
C ASN A 49 -4.97 -0.35 -18.24
N THR A 50 -4.62 0.68 -17.49
CA THR A 50 -3.25 0.92 -17.06
C THR A 50 -3.15 0.91 -15.54
N GLU A 51 -1.94 1.09 -15.02
CA GLU A 51 -1.67 1.09 -13.58
C GLU A 51 -1.35 2.50 -13.09
N PHE A 52 -1.60 2.73 -11.81
CA PHE A 52 -1.36 4.02 -11.15
C PHE A 52 0.10 4.47 -11.32
N GLY A 53 1.05 3.56 -11.11
CA GLY A 53 2.47 3.88 -11.25
C GLY A 53 2.87 4.32 -12.65
N HIS A 54 2.26 3.72 -13.67
CA HIS A 54 2.52 4.10 -15.06
C HIS A 54 2.02 5.51 -15.36
N ILE A 55 0.86 5.89 -14.81
CA ILE A 55 0.32 7.23 -15.00
C ILE A 55 1.24 8.28 -14.36
N THR A 56 1.68 8.05 -13.14
CA THR A 56 2.56 8.99 -12.44
C THR A 56 3.93 9.06 -13.06
N GLN A 57 4.45 7.95 -13.59
CA GLN A 57 5.69 7.95 -14.33
C GLN A 57 5.61 8.84 -15.56
N ARG A 58 4.52 8.77 -16.30
CA ARG A 58 4.28 9.62 -17.47
C ARG A 58 4.17 11.10 -17.08
N LEU A 59 3.43 11.40 -16.01
CA LEU A 59 3.22 12.77 -15.55
C LEU A 59 4.48 13.43 -15.01
N SER A 60 5.29 12.68 -14.28
CA SER A 60 6.52 13.18 -13.67
C SER A 60 7.69 13.23 -14.63
N GLY A 61 7.66 12.43 -15.70
CA GLY A 61 8.82 12.23 -16.56
C GLY A 61 9.94 11.44 -15.91
N ASP A 62 9.70 10.87 -14.74
CA ASP A 62 10.66 10.08 -13.99
C ASP A 62 10.59 8.61 -14.40
N THR A 63 11.69 7.88 -14.19
CA THR A 63 11.74 6.42 -14.36
C THR A 63 11.14 5.69 -13.17
N ASP A 64 11.01 6.37 -12.03
CA ASP A 64 10.45 5.83 -10.80
C ASP A 64 8.94 5.75 -10.89
N LYS A 65 8.39 4.57 -10.62
CA LYS A 65 6.95 4.30 -10.64
C LYS A 65 6.32 4.41 -9.26
N ASP A 66 6.78 5.33 -8.43
CA ASP A 66 6.23 5.54 -7.09
C ASP A 66 5.18 6.67 -7.13
N PRO A 67 3.88 6.32 -7.18
CA PRO A 67 2.83 7.32 -7.24
C PRO A 67 2.73 8.16 -5.97
N ILE A 68 3.06 7.58 -4.82
CA ILE A 68 3.01 8.29 -3.53
C ILE A 68 4.09 9.36 -3.48
N LYS A 69 5.29 9.03 -3.97
CA LYS A 69 6.37 9.99 -4.08
C LYS A 69 5.95 11.18 -4.95
N TYR A 70 5.34 10.91 -6.09
CA TYR A 70 4.90 11.96 -7.02
C TYR A 70 3.84 12.86 -6.39
N PHE A 71 2.73 12.30 -5.90
CA PHE A 71 1.61 13.08 -5.38
C PHE A 71 1.92 13.77 -4.05
N SER A 72 2.87 13.28 -3.28
CA SER A 72 3.29 13.92 -2.04
C SER A 72 4.36 14.99 -2.24
N GLY A 73 4.83 15.22 -3.47
CA GLY A 73 5.93 16.15 -3.73
C GLY A 73 7.23 15.70 -3.07
N ASP A 74 7.54 14.42 -3.16
CA ASP A 74 8.72 13.75 -2.59
C ASP A 74 8.77 13.73 -1.05
N ILE A 75 7.67 14.09 -0.38
CA ILE A 75 7.63 14.10 1.09
C ILE A 75 7.52 12.68 1.64
N VAL A 76 6.71 11.83 0.99
CA VAL A 76 6.51 10.44 1.40
C VAL A 76 6.80 9.52 0.22
N LYS A 77 7.54 8.45 0.48
CA LYS A 77 7.81 7.40 -0.52
C LYS A 77 7.04 6.15 -0.16
N ARG A 78 6.62 5.38 -1.16
CA ARG A 78 5.94 4.10 -0.96
C ARG A 78 6.73 3.17 -0.04
N GLU A 79 8.06 3.14 -0.20
CA GLU A 79 8.94 2.33 0.62
C GLU A 79 8.77 2.60 2.12
N GLU A 80 8.57 3.85 2.51
CA GLU A 80 8.37 4.22 3.91
C GLU A 80 7.07 3.63 4.47
N LEU A 81 6.00 3.67 3.69
CA LEU A 81 4.71 3.09 4.09
C LEU A 81 4.78 1.57 4.17
N LEU A 82 5.48 0.94 3.24
CA LEU A 82 5.68 -0.51 3.23
C LEU A 82 6.51 -0.95 4.43
N SER A 83 7.60 -0.24 4.72
CA SER A 83 8.47 -0.55 5.88
C SER A 83 7.70 -0.47 7.19
N GLN A 84 6.83 0.53 7.34
CA GLN A 84 5.99 0.68 8.52
C GLN A 84 5.00 -0.49 8.63
N ALA A 85 4.37 -0.88 7.53
CA ALA A 85 3.42 -1.99 7.52
C ALA A 85 4.09 -3.32 7.87
N ILE A 86 5.30 -3.55 7.36
CA ILE A 86 6.10 -4.74 7.70
C ILE A 86 6.43 -4.75 9.19
N LEU A 87 6.88 -3.62 9.73
CA LEU A 87 7.19 -3.50 11.15
C LEU A 87 5.96 -3.81 12.01
N ILE A 88 4.80 -3.27 11.65
CA ILE A 88 3.54 -3.53 12.37
C ILE A 88 3.21 -5.03 12.37
N ALA A 89 3.34 -5.70 11.23
CA ALA A 89 3.10 -7.15 11.15
C ALA A 89 4.09 -7.92 12.05
N LEU A 90 5.36 -7.53 12.03
CA LEU A 90 6.39 -8.16 12.87
C LEU A 90 6.14 -7.95 14.37
N THR A 91 5.62 -6.78 14.77
CA THR A 91 5.29 -6.55 16.18
C THR A 91 4.22 -7.52 16.67
N GLN A 92 3.28 -7.90 15.82
CA GLN A 92 2.27 -8.91 16.15
C GLN A 92 2.91 -10.26 16.40
N LEU A 93 3.84 -10.66 15.54
CA LEU A 93 4.59 -11.92 15.73
C LEU A 93 5.40 -11.91 17.02
N PHE A 94 6.14 -10.83 17.30
CA PHE A 94 6.97 -10.73 18.50
C PHE A 94 6.13 -10.64 19.78
N ASN A 95 4.88 -10.25 19.69
CA ASN A 95 3.96 -10.12 20.82
C ASN A 95 2.75 -11.05 20.64
N LYS A 96 2.95 -12.18 19.99
CA LYS A 96 1.84 -13.07 19.62
C LYS A 96 1.01 -13.52 20.81
N ASP A 97 1.60 -13.63 21.98
CA ASP A 97 0.87 -14.02 23.19
C ASP A 97 -0.27 -13.05 23.54
N LYS A 98 -0.15 -11.80 23.10
CA LYS A 98 -1.20 -10.78 23.30
C LYS A 98 -2.34 -10.91 22.29
N TYR A 99 -2.08 -11.56 21.14
CA TYR A 99 -3.04 -11.75 20.06
C TYR A 99 -3.74 -13.10 20.10
N ILE A 100 -3.17 -14.07 20.82
CA ILE A 100 -3.75 -15.40 20.94
C ILE A 100 -4.49 -15.46 22.26
N GLN A 101 -5.79 -15.70 22.19
CA GLN A 101 -6.61 -15.88 23.38
C GLN A 101 -6.41 -17.30 23.91
N GLN A 102 -6.10 -17.39 25.17
CA GLN A 102 -5.88 -18.67 25.85
C GLN A 102 -7.13 -19.11 26.61
#